data_e7dfb9157468583bdce16fda1080e1ed
#
_entry.id   e7dfb9157468583bdce16fda1080e1ed
#
_cell.length_a   1.000
_cell.length_b   1.000
_cell.length_c   1.000
_cell.angle_alpha   90.00
_cell.angle_beta   90.00
_cell.angle_gamma   90.00
#
_symmetry.space_group_name_H-M   'P 1'
#
loop_
_entity.id
_entity.type
_entity.pdbx_description
1 polymer ?
#
loop_
_entity_poly.entity_id
_entity_poly.type
_entity_poly.pdbx_seq_one_letter_code
_entity_poly.pdbx_strand_id
1 'polypeptide(L)'
;EFVTTEDAVAKLYVEKQEPVQVAKTTNKTTVKKATGTVNTGFNISGSKVSLGISLIKPISGIITSRFAESSRIRSSRHTGLDISASTGTPIKAAASGTVTFSGRKGSYGNLIVVTHGNGVQTYYGHCSALYASTGQQVSQGQTIAAVGSTGNSTGPHLHLEIRVNGVAYNPQNYLY
;
A
#
# COMPACT_ATOMS: atom_id res chain seq x y z
N GLU A 1 -23.79 46.82 9.53
CA GLU A 1 -23.90 45.35 9.48
C GLU A 1 -22.54 44.77 9.79
N PHE A 2 -22.44 44.03 10.92
CA PHE A 2 -21.20 43.37 11.33
C PHE A 2 -21.12 42.03 10.62
N VAL A 3 -20.14 41.87 9.71
CA VAL A 3 -19.81 40.59 9.11
C VAL A 3 -19.04 39.80 10.16
N THR A 4 -19.53 38.62 10.54
CA THR A 4 -18.90 37.78 11.56
C THR A 4 -17.64 37.12 11.00
N THR A 5 -16.65 36.89 11.87
CA THR A 5 -15.34 36.33 11.51
C THR A 5 -15.41 34.91 10.93
N GLU A 6 -16.51 34.20 11.05
CA GLU A 6 -16.71 32.85 10.48
C GLU A 6 -16.90 32.86 8.97
N ASP A 7 -17.54 33.92 8.40
CA ASP A 7 -17.73 34.03 6.95
C ASP A 7 -16.42 34.35 6.20
N ALA A 8 -15.49 35.01 6.86
CA ALA A 8 -14.17 35.32 6.28
C ALA A 8 -13.27 34.06 6.20
N VAL A 9 -13.35 33.16 7.17
CA VAL A 9 -12.56 31.92 7.18
C VAL A 9 -13.06 30.92 6.14
N ALA A 10 -14.39 30.82 5.94
CA ALA A 10 -14.98 29.95 4.94
C ALA A 10 -14.60 30.35 3.50
N LYS A 11 -14.52 31.67 3.22
CA LYS A 11 -14.09 32.16 1.89
C LYS A 11 -12.60 31.91 1.59
N LEU A 12 -11.74 31.94 2.60
CA LEU A 12 -10.31 31.67 2.41
C LEU A 12 -10.01 30.19 2.11
N TYR A 13 -10.90 29.26 2.54
CA TYR A 13 -10.72 27.82 2.34
C TYR A 13 -11.15 27.35 0.94
N VAL A 14 -12.05 28.08 0.28
CA VAL A 14 -12.55 27.74 -1.07
C VAL A 14 -11.60 28.22 -2.18
N GLU A 15 -10.81 29.26 -1.94
CA GLU A 15 -9.96 29.89 -2.97
C GLU A 15 -8.60 29.20 -3.19
N LYS A 16 -8.30 28.11 -2.45
CA LYS A 16 -7.02 27.38 -2.54
C LYS A 16 -7.10 26.01 -3.24
N GLN A 17 -8.19 25.71 -3.93
CA GLN A 17 -8.30 24.49 -4.72
C GLN A 17 -8.59 24.80 -6.20
N GLU A 18 -7.61 25.36 -6.90
CA GLU A 18 -7.63 25.32 -8.36
C GLU A 18 -7.32 23.89 -8.83
N PRO A 19 -8.11 23.33 -9.78
CA PRO A 19 -7.82 22.00 -10.33
C PRO A 19 -6.57 22.07 -11.20
N VAL A 20 -5.54 21.33 -10.81
CA VAL A 20 -4.37 21.11 -11.67
C VAL A 20 -4.82 20.39 -12.93
N GLN A 21 -4.77 21.08 -14.06
CA GLN A 21 -5.01 20.51 -15.38
C GLN A 21 -3.90 19.49 -15.69
N VAL A 22 -4.29 18.21 -15.73
CA VAL A 22 -3.41 17.14 -16.22
C VAL A 22 -3.29 17.27 -17.72
N ALA A 23 -2.12 17.68 -18.20
CA ALA A 23 -1.78 17.67 -19.61
C ALA A 23 -1.87 16.22 -20.16
N LYS A 24 -2.75 15.99 -21.13
CA LYS A 24 -2.83 14.75 -21.90
C LYS A 24 -1.61 14.66 -22.83
N THR A 25 -0.58 13.97 -22.38
CA THR A 25 0.49 13.54 -23.29
C THR A 25 0.10 12.16 -23.84
N THR A 26 -0.35 12.14 -25.08
CA THR A 26 -0.63 10.90 -25.83
C THR A 26 0.69 10.32 -26.33
N ASN A 27 1.28 9.41 -25.58
CA ASN A 27 2.32 8.53 -26.10
C ASN A 27 1.68 7.19 -26.47
N LYS A 28 1.52 7.00 -27.79
CA LYS A 28 1.07 5.78 -28.43
C LYS A 28 2.19 4.74 -28.41
N THR A 29 2.32 4.02 -27.27
CA THR A 29 3.21 2.86 -27.19
C THR A 29 2.40 1.61 -27.52
N THR A 30 2.76 0.97 -28.63
CA THR A 30 2.18 -0.29 -29.13
C THR A 30 2.38 -1.39 -28.08
N VAL A 31 1.33 -1.73 -27.34
CA VAL A 31 1.34 -2.87 -26.43
C VAL A 31 1.20 -4.14 -27.27
N LYS A 32 2.28 -4.90 -27.40
CA LYS A 32 2.20 -6.28 -27.87
C LYS A 32 1.38 -7.09 -26.87
N LYS A 33 0.22 -7.59 -27.31
CA LYS A 33 -0.67 -8.46 -26.58
C LYS A 33 0.03 -9.78 -26.27
N ALA A 34 0.63 -9.89 -25.08
CA ALA A 34 1.07 -11.18 -24.58
C ALA A 34 -0.16 -11.94 -24.09
N THR A 35 -0.56 -12.96 -24.83
CA THR A 35 -1.50 -14.00 -24.37
C THR A 35 -0.79 -14.83 -23.32
N GLY A 36 -0.83 -14.38 -22.06
CA GLY A 36 -0.32 -15.08 -20.90
C GLY A 36 -1.48 -15.46 -20.00
N THR A 37 -1.61 -16.75 -19.72
CA THR A 37 -2.46 -17.36 -18.71
C THR A 37 -2.46 -16.50 -17.45
N VAL A 38 -3.65 -16.09 -16.99
CA VAL A 38 -3.82 -15.29 -15.76
C VAL A 38 -3.41 -16.18 -14.59
N ASN A 39 -2.14 -16.12 -14.20
CA ASN A 39 -1.63 -16.86 -13.05
C ASN A 39 -1.98 -16.05 -11.80
N THR A 40 -3.14 -16.35 -11.23
CA THR A 40 -3.67 -15.72 -10.02
C THR A 40 -2.90 -16.23 -8.81
N GLY A 41 -1.69 -15.70 -8.56
CA GLY A 41 -1.05 -16.15 -7.35
C GLY A 41 0.30 -15.52 -7.02
N PHE A 42 1.36 -16.11 -7.47
CA PHE A 42 2.71 -15.88 -6.99
C PHE A 42 3.72 -15.79 -8.13
N ASN A 43 4.62 -14.85 -8.09
CA ASN A 43 5.87 -14.94 -8.83
C ASN A 43 6.95 -15.61 -7.97
N ILE A 44 6.98 -16.95 -7.98
CA ILE A 44 7.96 -17.75 -7.22
C ILE A 44 9.36 -17.69 -7.87
N SER A 45 9.47 -17.27 -9.13
CA SER A 45 10.74 -17.27 -9.87
C SER A 45 11.77 -16.27 -9.33
N GLY A 46 11.39 -15.41 -8.38
CA GLY A 46 12.24 -14.35 -7.84
C GLY A 46 12.55 -13.24 -8.85
N SER A 47 11.98 -13.30 -10.05
CA SER A 47 12.20 -12.30 -11.10
C SER A 47 11.63 -10.96 -10.68
N LYS A 48 12.47 -9.94 -10.67
CA LYS A 48 12.09 -8.55 -10.43
C LYS A 48 11.46 -7.98 -11.70
N VAL A 49 10.26 -7.41 -11.59
CA VAL A 49 9.65 -6.61 -12.67
C VAL A 49 9.87 -5.13 -12.39
N SER A 50 9.93 -4.32 -13.44
CA SER A 50 9.97 -2.87 -13.25
C SER A 50 8.60 -2.38 -12.76
N LEU A 51 8.60 -1.64 -11.64
CA LEU A 51 7.38 -1.04 -11.09
C LEU A 51 7.05 0.30 -11.75
N GLY A 52 8.04 0.94 -12.40
CA GLY A 52 7.91 2.32 -12.90
C GLY A 52 7.78 3.37 -11.80
N ILE A 53 7.93 2.97 -10.53
CA ILE A 53 7.90 3.84 -9.35
C ILE A 53 8.99 3.44 -8.37
N SER A 54 9.43 4.37 -7.53
CA SER A 54 10.34 4.12 -6.42
C SER A 54 9.56 3.88 -5.14
N LEU A 55 9.95 2.86 -4.36
CA LEU A 55 9.35 2.52 -3.08
C LEU A 55 10.31 2.83 -1.93
N ILE A 56 9.76 3.26 -0.80
CA ILE A 56 10.48 3.38 0.47
C ILE A 56 10.02 2.30 1.46
N LYS A 57 10.87 1.99 2.46
CA LYS A 57 10.49 1.09 3.55
C LYS A 57 9.36 1.72 4.38
N PRO A 58 8.21 1.02 4.57
CA PRO A 58 7.09 1.56 5.35
C PRO A 58 7.38 1.72 6.83
N ILE A 59 8.21 0.83 7.37
CA ILE A 59 8.69 0.83 8.76
C ILE A 59 10.15 0.38 8.83
N SER A 60 10.80 0.70 9.94
CA SER A 60 12.04 0.04 10.36
C SER A 60 11.71 -1.11 11.32
N GLY A 61 12.36 -2.27 11.16
CA GLY A 61 12.10 -3.44 11.98
C GLY A 61 12.91 -4.65 11.53
N ILE A 62 12.68 -5.78 12.23
CA ILE A 62 13.36 -7.05 11.96
C ILE A 62 12.46 -7.89 11.04
N ILE A 63 13.00 -8.42 9.95
CA ILE A 63 12.29 -9.36 9.08
C ILE A 63 12.14 -10.68 9.82
N THR A 64 10.89 -11.08 10.08
CA THR A 64 10.56 -12.30 10.83
C THR A 64 10.01 -13.42 9.94
N SER A 65 9.45 -13.09 8.77
CA SER A 65 9.02 -14.08 7.79
C SER A 65 9.16 -13.52 6.36
N ARG A 66 9.70 -14.34 5.46
CA ARG A 66 10.01 -13.93 4.09
C ARG A 66 8.93 -14.33 3.11
N PHE A 67 8.96 -13.69 1.94
CA PHE A 67 8.11 -14.02 0.81
C PHE A 67 8.29 -15.50 0.38
N ALA A 68 7.18 -16.16 0.03
CA ALA A 68 7.11 -17.56 -0.38
C ALA A 68 7.52 -18.59 0.70
N GLU A 69 7.79 -18.14 1.93
CA GLU A 69 8.12 -19.03 3.04
C GLU A 69 6.90 -19.88 3.47
N SER A 70 7.12 -21.15 3.76
CA SER A 70 6.10 -22.05 4.30
C SER A 70 6.09 -21.94 5.83
N SER A 71 4.92 -22.05 6.43
CA SER A 71 4.76 -22.06 7.89
C SER A 71 3.72 -23.08 8.30
N ARG A 72 3.84 -23.63 9.51
CA ARG A 72 2.86 -24.58 10.08
C ARG A 72 1.49 -23.96 10.34
N ILE A 73 1.43 -22.62 10.44
CA ILE A 73 0.19 -21.88 10.74
C ILE A 73 -0.49 -21.30 9.48
N ARG A 74 0.14 -21.45 8.31
CA ARG A 74 -0.41 -20.99 7.03
C ARG A 74 -0.74 -22.17 6.13
N SER A 75 -1.94 -22.18 5.57
CA SER A 75 -2.36 -23.15 4.57
C SER A 75 -1.77 -22.90 3.17
N SER A 76 -1.15 -21.72 2.97
CA SER A 76 -0.55 -21.29 1.71
C SER A 76 0.82 -20.66 1.95
N ARG A 77 1.60 -20.50 0.87
CA ARG A 77 2.87 -19.78 0.93
C ARG A 77 2.66 -18.30 1.31
N HIS A 78 3.66 -17.70 1.95
CA HIS A 78 3.63 -16.32 2.39
C HIS A 78 3.60 -15.35 1.20
N THR A 79 2.56 -14.51 1.11
CA THR A 79 2.36 -13.57 -0.01
C THR A 79 3.12 -12.26 0.12
N GLY A 80 3.79 -12.05 1.26
CA GLY A 80 4.44 -10.79 1.59
C GLY A 80 5.73 -10.94 2.38
N LEU A 81 6.04 -9.92 3.12
CA LEU A 81 7.17 -9.79 4.03
C LEU A 81 6.65 -9.37 5.41
N ASP A 82 6.96 -10.15 6.45
CA ASP A 82 6.60 -9.78 7.81
C ASP A 82 7.77 -9.04 8.48
N ILE A 83 7.50 -7.84 8.98
CA ILE A 83 8.48 -6.95 9.62
C ILE A 83 8.00 -6.68 11.05
N SER A 84 8.70 -7.24 12.05
CA SER A 84 8.38 -7.04 13.46
C SER A 84 8.71 -5.63 13.92
N ALA A 85 7.76 -5.01 14.61
CA ALA A 85 7.90 -3.73 15.30
C ALA A 85 6.85 -3.64 16.41
N SER A 86 7.05 -2.74 17.37
CA SER A 86 6.11 -2.54 18.48
C SER A 86 4.73 -2.11 17.99
N THR A 87 3.67 -2.58 18.65
CA THR A 87 2.30 -2.09 18.41
C THR A 87 2.27 -0.56 18.51
N GLY A 88 1.57 0.08 17.58
CA GLY A 88 1.49 1.54 17.49
C GLY A 88 2.59 2.19 16.64
N THR A 89 3.65 1.45 16.23
CA THR A 89 4.67 1.99 15.31
C THR A 89 4.02 2.53 14.05
N PRO A 90 4.28 3.79 13.65
CA PRO A 90 3.70 4.37 12.43
C PRO A 90 4.10 3.61 11.17
N ILE A 91 3.12 3.25 10.35
CA ILE A 91 3.30 2.66 9.02
C ILE A 91 3.16 3.75 7.98
N LYS A 92 4.18 3.93 7.14
CA LYS A 92 4.23 4.93 6.06
C LYS A 92 3.83 4.31 4.73
N ALA A 93 3.17 5.10 3.87
CA ALA A 93 2.92 4.72 2.48
C ALA A 93 4.26 4.55 1.74
N ALA A 94 4.47 3.39 1.13
CA ALA A 94 5.71 3.08 0.42
C ALA A 94 5.91 3.93 -0.84
N ALA A 95 4.83 4.40 -1.46
CA ALA A 95 4.81 5.38 -2.54
C ALA A 95 3.53 6.20 -2.49
N SER A 96 3.48 7.31 -3.21
CA SER A 96 2.25 8.08 -3.41
C SER A 96 1.21 7.28 -4.18
N GLY A 97 -0.07 7.49 -3.89
CA GLY A 97 -1.16 6.76 -4.55
C GLY A 97 -2.51 7.02 -3.93
N THR A 98 -3.49 6.20 -4.33
CA THR A 98 -4.85 6.25 -3.79
C THR A 98 -5.11 5.03 -2.92
N VAL A 99 -5.67 5.24 -1.73
CA VAL A 99 -6.15 4.15 -0.87
C VAL A 99 -7.37 3.51 -1.54
N THR A 100 -7.22 2.28 -1.99
CA THR A 100 -8.32 1.53 -2.64
C THR A 100 -9.05 0.60 -1.69
N PHE A 101 -8.49 0.36 -0.52
CA PHE A 101 -9.15 -0.35 0.57
C PHE A 101 -8.60 0.10 1.93
N SER A 102 -9.48 0.32 2.90
CA SER A 102 -9.15 0.58 4.30
C SER A 102 -10.23 -0.05 5.18
N GLY A 103 -9.90 -1.09 5.94
CA GLY A 103 -10.86 -1.81 6.78
C GLY A 103 -10.39 -3.20 7.17
N ARG A 104 -11.30 -4.00 7.76
CA ARG A 104 -11.02 -5.38 8.17
C ARG A 104 -11.23 -6.36 7.00
N LYS A 105 -10.25 -7.25 6.74
CA LYS A 105 -10.30 -8.22 5.64
C LYS A 105 -9.67 -9.56 6.03
N GLY A 106 -10.49 -10.52 6.39
CA GLY A 106 -10.11 -11.92 6.64
C GLY A 106 -8.85 -12.09 7.48
N SER A 107 -7.90 -12.89 7.03
CA SER A 107 -6.63 -13.18 7.71
C SER A 107 -5.71 -11.96 7.85
N TYR A 108 -5.83 -10.95 7.00
CA TYR A 108 -5.06 -9.70 7.12
C TYR A 108 -5.43 -8.87 8.37
N GLY A 109 -6.58 -9.14 8.99
CA GLY A 109 -7.08 -8.26 10.04
C GLY A 109 -7.41 -6.87 9.50
N ASN A 110 -6.96 -5.81 10.15
CA ASN A 110 -7.07 -4.46 9.63
C ASN A 110 -6.01 -4.24 8.54
N LEU A 111 -6.49 -3.84 7.36
CA LEU A 111 -5.71 -3.75 6.12
C LEU A 111 -5.90 -2.38 5.47
N ILE A 112 -4.80 -1.80 5.00
CA ILE A 112 -4.82 -0.74 3.98
C ILE A 112 -4.23 -1.30 2.69
N VAL A 113 -4.84 -0.93 1.56
CA VAL A 113 -4.29 -1.16 0.21
C VAL A 113 -4.16 0.18 -0.49
N VAL A 114 -2.96 0.47 -0.98
CA VAL A 114 -2.68 1.67 -1.79
C VAL A 114 -2.37 1.25 -3.22
N THR A 115 -3.05 1.86 -4.19
CA THR A 115 -2.79 1.69 -5.61
C THR A 115 -1.96 2.86 -6.13
N HIS A 116 -0.83 2.55 -6.80
CA HIS A 116 0.20 3.52 -7.19
C HIS A 116 0.28 3.80 -8.69
N GLY A 117 -0.60 3.23 -9.50
CA GLY A 117 -0.49 3.24 -10.96
C GLY A 117 0.28 2.03 -11.50
N ASN A 118 0.32 1.89 -12.83
CA ASN A 118 0.97 0.77 -13.54
C ASN A 118 0.57 -0.63 -13.02
N GLY A 119 -0.60 -0.77 -12.40
CA GLY A 119 -1.06 -2.00 -11.77
C GLY A 119 -0.35 -2.35 -10.45
N VAL A 120 0.48 -1.45 -9.92
CA VAL A 120 1.21 -1.64 -8.66
C VAL A 120 0.31 -1.32 -7.47
N GLN A 121 0.28 -2.23 -6.50
CA GLN A 121 -0.41 -2.07 -5.23
C GLN A 121 0.49 -2.48 -4.07
N THR A 122 0.35 -1.80 -2.94
CA THR A 122 0.97 -2.20 -1.67
C THR A 122 -0.10 -2.47 -0.62
N TYR A 123 0.10 -3.54 0.15
CA TYR A 123 -0.81 -4.03 1.19
C TYR A 123 -0.13 -3.91 2.54
N TYR A 124 -0.84 -3.37 3.52
CA TYR A 124 -0.36 -3.13 4.88
C TYR A 124 -1.33 -3.81 5.87
N GLY A 125 -1.01 -5.06 6.25
CA GLY A 125 -1.84 -5.92 7.08
C GLY A 125 -1.48 -5.92 8.56
N HIS A 126 -2.38 -6.50 9.36
CA HIS A 126 -2.32 -6.68 10.81
C HIS A 126 -2.32 -5.38 11.62
N CYS A 127 -2.75 -4.26 11.02
CA CYS A 127 -2.73 -2.95 11.65
C CYS A 127 -3.55 -2.89 12.94
N SER A 128 -3.07 -2.12 13.94
CA SER A 128 -3.85 -1.77 15.13
C SER A 128 -4.82 -0.62 14.87
N ALA A 129 -4.41 0.34 14.03
CA ALA A 129 -5.21 1.51 13.65
C ALA A 129 -5.01 1.82 12.16
N LEU A 130 -6.06 2.33 11.52
CA LEU A 130 -6.08 2.78 10.13
C LEU A 130 -6.35 4.30 10.15
N TYR A 131 -5.41 5.08 9.60
CA TYR A 131 -5.50 6.56 9.59
C TYR A 131 -5.93 7.11 8.25
N ALA A 132 -5.74 6.33 7.17
CA ALA A 132 -6.18 6.70 5.83
C ALA A 132 -7.45 5.96 5.43
N SER A 133 -8.39 6.66 4.79
CA SER A 133 -9.69 6.15 4.35
C SER A 133 -9.67 5.76 2.88
N THR A 134 -10.55 4.82 2.49
CA THR A 134 -10.75 4.45 1.08
C THR A 134 -11.11 5.69 0.24
N GLY A 135 -10.45 5.86 -0.91
CA GLY A 135 -10.57 7.01 -1.80
C GLY A 135 -9.56 8.13 -1.50
N GLN A 136 -8.90 8.11 -0.35
CA GLN A 136 -7.93 9.13 0.03
C GLN A 136 -6.66 9.04 -0.82
N GLN A 137 -6.17 10.18 -1.30
CA GLN A 137 -4.83 10.35 -1.87
C GLN A 137 -3.81 10.41 -0.75
N VAL A 138 -2.72 9.66 -0.87
CA VAL A 138 -1.62 9.65 0.09
C VAL A 138 -0.29 9.91 -0.61
N SER A 139 0.60 10.63 0.07
CA SER A 139 1.95 10.89 -0.39
C SER A 139 2.91 9.80 0.09
N GLN A 140 3.98 9.53 -0.65
CA GLN A 140 5.07 8.67 -0.18
C GLN A 140 5.59 9.17 1.17
N GLY A 141 5.75 8.26 2.14
CA GLY A 141 6.19 8.58 3.49
C GLY A 141 5.10 9.09 4.44
N GLN A 142 3.89 9.35 3.96
CA GLN A 142 2.76 9.72 4.80
C GLN A 142 2.39 8.55 5.73
N THR A 143 2.18 8.81 7.03
CA THR A 143 1.66 7.81 7.98
C THR A 143 0.21 7.48 7.63
N ILE A 144 -0.07 6.20 7.34
CA ILE A 144 -1.38 5.71 6.91
C ILE A 144 -2.03 4.75 7.90
N ALA A 145 -1.22 4.10 8.76
CA ALA A 145 -1.68 3.11 9.73
C ALA A 145 -0.69 2.99 10.89
N ALA A 146 -0.98 2.11 11.85
CA ALA A 146 -0.07 1.72 12.92
C ALA A 146 0.07 0.20 13.00
N VAL A 147 1.28 -0.28 13.33
CA VAL A 147 1.58 -1.70 13.54
C VAL A 147 0.68 -2.29 14.61
N GLY A 148 0.21 -3.50 14.41
CA GLY A 148 -0.59 -4.26 15.36
C GLY A 148 -0.41 -5.76 15.21
N SER A 149 -1.41 -6.50 15.68
CA SER A 149 -1.45 -7.97 15.62
C SER A 149 -2.88 -8.46 15.36
N THR A 150 -3.62 -7.73 14.49
CA THR A 150 -5.01 -8.08 14.16
C THR A 150 -5.06 -9.17 13.08
N GLY A 151 -6.17 -9.92 13.01
CA GLY A 151 -6.33 -11.03 12.06
C GLY A 151 -5.54 -12.28 12.44
N ASN A 152 -4.98 -12.98 11.46
CA ASN A 152 -4.15 -14.18 11.69
C ASN A 152 -2.70 -13.79 11.91
N SER A 153 -2.36 -13.42 13.14
CA SER A 153 -1.05 -12.93 13.55
C SER A 153 -0.65 -13.55 14.89
N THR A 154 0.63 -13.88 15.07
CA THR A 154 1.20 -14.44 16.30
C THR A 154 1.85 -13.39 17.20
N GLY A 155 1.96 -12.15 16.75
CA GLY A 155 2.58 -11.05 17.49
C GLY A 155 2.65 -9.79 16.65
N PRO A 156 3.05 -8.65 17.23
CA PRO A 156 3.06 -7.36 16.55
C PRO A 156 4.04 -7.34 15.37
N HIS A 157 3.53 -7.12 14.16
CA HIS A 157 4.31 -6.95 12.93
C HIS A 157 3.50 -6.27 11.84
N LEU A 158 4.17 -5.73 10.84
CA LEU A 158 3.59 -5.35 9.57
C LEU A 158 3.70 -6.52 8.60
N HIS A 159 2.58 -6.98 8.04
CA HIS A 159 2.56 -7.81 6.84
C HIS A 159 2.50 -6.90 5.61
N LEU A 160 3.59 -6.87 4.84
CA LEU A 160 3.76 -6.02 3.66
C LEU A 160 3.71 -6.86 2.38
N GLU A 161 2.81 -6.52 1.44
CA GLU A 161 2.85 -7.09 0.09
C GLU A 161 3.09 -6.02 -0.97
N ILE A 162 3.76 -6.42 -2.04
CA ILE A 162 3.83 -5.68 -3.31
C ILE A 162 3.17 -6.55 -4.36
N ARG A 163 2.14 -6.02 -5.01
CA ARG A 163 1.43 -6.71 -6.11
C ARG A 163 1.53 -5.90 -7.39
N VAL A 164 1.68 -6.60 -8.50
CA VAL A 164 1.60 -6.03 -9.85
C VAL A 164 0.56 -6.81 -10.62
N ASN A 165 -0.50 -6.13 -11.05
CA ASN A 165 -1.66 -6.74 -11.71
C ASN A 165 -2.23 -7.95 -10.93
N GLY A 166 -2.30 -7.82 -9.60
CA GLY A 166 -2.82 -8.86 -8.69
C GLY A 166 -1.82 -9.95 -8.30
N VAL A 167 -0.68 -10.05 -8.97
CA VAL A 167 0.38 -11.04 -8.66
C VAL A 167 1.31 -10.50 -7.58
N ALA A 168 1.55 -11.29 -6.52
CA ALA A 168 2.45 -10.93 -5.43
C ALA A 168 3.92 -11.14 -5.82
N TYR A 169 4.75 -10.17 -5.50
CA TYR A 169 6.20 -10.15 -5.72
C TYR A 169 6.93 -10.00 -4.40
N ASN A 170 8.17 -10.52 -4.33
CA ASN A 170 8.99 -10.43 -3.13
C ASN A 170 9.34 -8.97 -2.79
N PRO A 171 8.84 -8.42 -1.66
CA PRO A 171 9.11 -7.03 -1.29
C PRO A 171 10.59 -6.73 -1.04
N GLN A 172 11.38 -7.73 -0.65
CA GLN A 172 12.82 -7.55 -0.41
C GLN A 172 13.56 -7.11 -1.68
N ASN A 173 13.11 -7.53 -2.86
CA ASN A 173 13.73 -7.13 -4.13
C ASN A 173 13.60 -5.64 -4.45
N TYR A 174 12.70 -4.92 -3.76
CA TYR A 174 12.37 -3.52 -4.05
C TYR A 174 12.74 -2.56 -2.92
N LEU A 175 12.92 -3.10 -1.71
CA LEU A 175 13.07 -2.29 -0.49
C LEU A 175 14.43 -2.49 0.21
N TYR A 176 15.17 -3.54 -0.18
CA TYR A 176 16.43 -3.91 0.50
C TYR A 176 17.58 -4.20 -0.48
#